data_73061d6d63620efe213537b95f5ceed2
#
_entry.id   73061d6d63620efe213537b95f5ceed2
#
_cell.length_a   1.000
_cell.length_b   1.000
_cell.length_c   1.000
_cell.angle_alpha   90.00
_cell.angle_beta   90.00
_cell.angle_gamma   90.00
#
_symmetry.space_group_name_H-M   'P 1'
#
loop_
_entity.id
_entity.type
_entity.pdbx_description
1 polymer ?
#
loop_
_entity_poly.entity_id
_entity_poly.type
_entity_poly.pdbx_seq_one_letter_code
_entity_poly.pdbx_strand_id
1 'polypeptide(L)'
;MSQPPSPRAKILLALAALLLLAGGHFAVRQWHAGQQPAAETVVQTDCDPNQGCTLPDGSRIHFTAARHRPFDITLENVPPQIQQAEVSFSMDGMDMGFNRFPLKRQADGSWLAAQIRLPVCTDRRDGYLADIRIGNQVFQVAFQAE
;
A
#
# COMPACT_ATOMS: atom_id res chain seq x y z
N MET A 1 59.20 -3.89 -14.69
CA MET A 1 59.14 -4.98 -13.68
C MET A 1 58.56 -4.37 -12.39
N SER A 2 57.31 -4.61 -12.10
CA SER A 2 56.63 -4.05 -10.91
C SER A 2 56.99 -4.92 -9.70
N GLN A 3 57.61 -4.34 -8.68
CA GLN A 3 57.92 -5.04 -7.44
C GLN A 3 56.63 -5.48 -6.72
N PRO A 4 56.59 -6.71 -6.19
CA PRO A 4 55.42 -7.16 -5.43
C PRO A 4 55.25 -6.32 -4.14
N PRO A 5 54.02 -5.95 -3.77
CA PRO A 5 53.79 -5.12 -2.59
C PRO A 5 54.24 -5.85 -1.32
N SER A 6 54.84 -5.09 -0.39
CA SER A 6 55.31 -5.58 0.88
C SER A 6 54.18 -6.18 1.74
N PRO A 7 54.44 -7.11 2.66
CA PRO A 7 53.41 -7.72 3.48
C PRO A 7 52.57 -6.69 4.27
N ARG A 8 53.18 -5.57 4.68
CA ARG A 8 52.48 -4.46 5.35
C ARG A 8 51.52 -3.74 4.42
N ALA A 9 51.90 -3.56 3.13
CA ALA A 9 51.00 -2.95 2.14
C ALA A 9 49.81 -3.84 1.83
N LYS A 10 49.96 -5.16 1.80
CA LYS A 10 48.84 -6.11 1.62
C LYS A 10 47.86 -6.06 2.78
N ILE A 11 48.34 -5.95 4.02
CA ILE A 11 47.48 -5.83 5.22
C ILE A 11 46.72 -4.51 5.20
N LEU A 12 47.36 -3.40 4.84
CA LEU A 12 46.71 -2.09 4.75
C LEU A 12 45.64 -2.06 3.65
N LEU A 13 45.88 -2.68 2.51
CA LEU A 13 44.89 -2.80 1.42
C LEU A 13 43.71 -3.67 1.84
N ALA A 14 43.92 -4.77 2.54
CA ALA A 14 42.84 -5.61 3.05
C ALA A 14 41.99 -4.89 4.09
N LEU A 15 42.60 -4.12 5.00
CA LEU A 15 41.86 -3.31 5.98
C LEU A 15 41.06 -2.19 5.31
N ALA A 16 41.60 -1.52 4.29
CA ALA A 16 40.91 -0.50 3.54
C ALA A 16 39.69 -1.09 2.78
N ALA A 17 39.85 -2.26 2.17
CA ALA A 17 38.73 -2.96 1.51
C ALA A 17 37.61 -3.36 2.48
N LEU A 18 37.97 -3.85 3.66
CA LEU A 18 37.03 -4.20 4.73
C LEU A 18 36.23 -2.96 5.22
N LEU A 19 36.92 -1.83 5.41
CA LEU A 19 36.27 -0.58 5.80
C LEU A 19 35.30 -0.04 4.72
N LEU A 20 35.68 -0.15 3.44
CA LEU A 20 34.81 0.24 2.32
C LEU A 20 33.56 -0.65 2.24
N LEU A 21 33.72 -1.96 2.43
CA LEU A 21 32.57 -2.90 2.45
C LEU A 21 31.65 -2.63 3.64
N ALA A 22 32.23 -2.41 4.84
CA ALA A 22 31.43 -2.09 6.03
C ALA A 22 30.70 -0.75 5.89
N GLY A 23 31.37 0.28 5.37
CA GLY A 23 30.77 1.60 5.09
C GLY A 23 29.68 1.53 4.03
N GLY A 24 29.89 0.77 2.96
CA GLY A 24 28.88 0.53 1.92
C GLY A 24 27.64 -0.18 2.46
N HIS A 25 27.83 -1.23 3.25
CA HIS A 25 26.72 -1.93 3.92
C HIS A 25 25.92 -1.03 4.87
N PHE A 26 26.63 -0.17 5.61
CA PHE A 26 25.97 0.77 6.52
C PHE A 26 25.18 1.83 5.76
N ALA A 27 25.73 2.39 4.69
CA ALA A 27 25.05 3.38 3.87
C ALA A 27 23.79 2.82 3.19
N VAL A 28 23.85 1.59 2.66
CA VAL A 28 22.69 0.92 2.06
C VAL A 28 21.61 0.65 3.11
N ARG A 29 21.98 0.20 4.31
CA ARG A 29 21.02 0.01 5.41
C ARG A 29 20.34 1.30 5.85
N GLN A 30 21.09 2.40 5.95
CA GLN A 30 20.54 3.72 6.28
C GLN A 30 19.56 4.19 5.20
N TRP A 31 19.90 3.98 3.93
CA TRP A 31 19.02 4.37 2.83
C TRP A 31 17.72 3.56 2.84
N HIS A 32 17.77 2.25 3.04
CA HIS A 32 16.57 1.41 3.16
C HIS A 32 15.76 1.74 4.43
N ALA A 33 16.39 2.08 5.54
CA ALA A 33 15.68 2.50 6.75
C ALA A 33 14.92 3.82 6.56
N GLY A 34 15.44 4.75 5.73
CA GLY A 34 14.75 5.99 5.38
C GLY A 34 13.60 5.82 4.38
N GLN A 35 13.49 4.66 3.75
CA GLN A 35 12.41 4.32 2.81
C GLN A 35 11.31 3.44 3.44
N GLN A 36 11.43 3.08 4.72
CA GLN A 36 10.32 2.44 5.41
C GLN A 36 9.15 3.42 5.43
N PRO A 37 7.98 3.07 4.86
CA PRO A 37 6.79 3.89 4.98
C PRO A 37 6.56 4.14 6.47
N ALA A 38 6.36 5.41 6.85
CA ALA A 38 5.90 5.72 8.19
C ALA A 38 4.73 4.80 8.50
N ALA A 39 4.70 4.21 9.70
CA ALA A 39 3.61 3.33 10.10
C ALA A 39 2.30 4.09 9.86
N GLU A 40 1.55 3.64 8.85
CA GLU A 40 0.31 4.30 8.47
C GLU A 40 -0.69 4.09 9.59
N THR A 41 -1.24 5.18 10.08
CA THR A 41 -2.33 5.13 11.05
C THR A 41 -3.59 4.71 10.28
N VAL A 42 -3.98 3.45 10.45
CA VAL A 42 -5.23 2.93 9.89
C VAL A 42 -6.37 3.35 10.83
N VAL A 43 -7.33 4.09 10.29
CA VAL A 43 -8.53 4.49 11.00
C VAL A 43 -9.64 3.47 10.70
N GLN A 44 -10.00 2.69 11.72
CA GLN A 44 -11.14 1.76 11.63
C GLN A 44 -12.44 2.55 11.52
N THR A 45 -13.27 2.21 10.54
CA THR A 45 -14.55 2.89 10.30
C THR A 45 -15.66 1.84 10.24
N ASP A 46 -16.66 1.99 11.11
CA ASP A 46 -17.80 1.07 11.19
C ASP A 46 -18.92 1.56 10.27
N CYS A 47 -18.87 1.15 9.02
CA CYS A 47 -19.90 1.45 8.03
C CYS A 47 -19.82 0.46 6.86
N ASP A 48 -20.93 0.29 6.13
CA ASP A 48 -21.03 -0.62 4.98
C ASP A 48 -20.86 0.14 3.66
N PRO A 49 -19.77 -0.07 2.92
CA PRO A 49 -19.55 0.61 1.64
C PRO A 49 -20.52 0.17 0.55
N ASN A 50 -21.20 -0.99 0.68
CA ASN A 50 -22.25 -1.40 -0.27
C ASN A 50 -23.48 -0.49 -0.21
N GLN A 51 -23.74 0.13 0.95
CA GLN A 51 -24.83 1.09 1.14
C GLN A 51 -24.34 2.55 1.03
N GLY A 52 -23.05 2.75 0.84
CA GLY A 52 -22.41 4.06 0.87
C GLY A 52 -22.04 4.49 2.27
N CYS A 53 -20.78 4.74 2.47
CA CYS A 53 -20.11 4.97 3.74
C CYS A 53 -19.43 6.33 3.75
N THR A 54 -19.74 7.17 4.75
CA THR A 54 -19.03 8.44 4.96
C THR A 54 -17.83 8.19 5.87
N LEU A 55 -16.64 8.50 5.36
CA LEU A 55 -15.38 8.34 6.07
C LEU A 55 -15.14 9.53 7.03
N PRO A 56 -14.26 9.37 8.03
CA PRO A 56 -13.98 10.42 9.02
C PRO A 56 -13.43 11.74 8.43
N ASP A 57 -12.85 11.72 7.24
CA ASP A 57 -12.39 12.92 6.52
C ASP A 57 -13.51 13.66 5.75
N GLY A 58 -14.73 13.14 5.80
CA GLY A 58 -15.90 13.67 5.09
C GLY A 58 -16.07 13.16 3.67
N SER A 59 -15.14 12.37 3.14
CA SER A 59 -15.32 11.70 1.85
C SER A 59 -16.34 10.57 1.96
N ARG A 60 -16.94 10.17 0.85
CA ARG A 60 -17.93 9.11 0.80
C ARG A 60 -17.55 8.03 -0.19
N ILE A 61 -17.47 6.80 0.27
CA ILE A 61 -17.17 5.65 -0.56
C ILE A 61 -18.42 4.78 -0.78
N HIS A 62 -18.57 4.25 -2.00
CA HIS A 62 -19.63 3.35 -2.36
C HIS A 62 -19.11 2.24 -3.28
N PHE A 63 -19.48 0.99 -2.99
CA PHE A 63 -19.20 -0.18 -3.81
C PHE A 63 -20.50 -0.66 -4.47
N THR A 64 -20.48 -0.89 -5.78
CA THR A 64 -21.55 -1.59 -6.49
C THR A 64 -21.27 -3.09 -6.50
N ALA A 65 -21.00 -3.64 -5.30
CA ALA A 65 -20.50 -4.99 -5.17
C ALA A 65 -21.58 -6.04 -5.44
N ALA A 66 -21.23 -7.04 -6.25
CA ALA A 66 -21.94 -8.28 -6.33
C ALA A 66 -20.93 -9.44 -6.27
N ARG A 67 -21.24 -10.50 -5.54
CA ARG A 67 -20.41 -11.69 -5.41
C ARG A 67 -20.05 -12.26 -6.79
N HIS A 68 -18.77 -12.54 -7.03
CA HIS A 68 -18.24 -13.10 -8.28
C HIS A 68 -18.45 -12.28 -9.56
N ARG A 69 -18.84 -11.01 -9.44
CA ARG A 69 -18.98 -10.08 -10.57
C ARG A 69 -17.98 -8.94 -10.42
N PRO A 70 -17.53 -8.36 -11.54
CA PRO A 70 -16.84 -7.08 -11.46
C PRO A 70 -17.76 -6.03 -10.86
N PHE A 71 -17.20 -5.17 -10.01
CA PHE A 71 -17.93 -4.06 -9.39
C PHE A 71 -17.13 -2.77 -9.51
N ASP A 72 -17.79 -1.65 -9.29
CA ASP A 72 -17.18 -0.34 -9.34
C ASP A 72 -17.07 0.23 -7.93
N ILE A 73 -16.00 1.00 -7.71
CA ILE A 73 -15.76 1.74 -6.48
C ILE A 73 -15.82 3.21 -6.82
N THR A 74 -16.75 3.92 -6.19
CA THR A 74 -16.89 5.37 -6.32
C THR A 74 -16.47 6.05 -5.01
N LEU A 75 -15.68 7.13 -5.10
CA LEU A 75 -15.29 7.95 -3.97
C LEU A 75 -15.64 9.40 -4.28
N GLU A 76 -16.42 10.03 -3.42
CA GLU A 76 -16.96 11.38 -3.56
C GLU A 76 -16.47 12.29 -2.44
N ASN A 77 -16.62 13.59 -2.62
CA ASN A 77 -16.27 14.63 -1.63
C ASN A 77 -14.80 14.57 -1.18
N VAL A 78 -13.90 14.10 -2.05
CA VAL A 78 -12.46 14.08 -1.75
C VAL A 78 -11.91 15.50 -1.79
N PRO A 79 -11.13 15.92 -0.78
CA PRO A 79 -10.51 17.24 -0.78
C PRO A 79 -9.70 17.50 -2.06
N PRO A 80 -9.80 18.70 -2.66
CA PRO A 80 -9.24 18.97 -3.99
C PRO A 80 -7.71 18.88 -4.08
N GLN A 81 -7.02 19.00 -2.95
CA GLN A 81 -5.56 18.87 -2.85
C GLN A 81 -5.06 17.42 -2.96
N ILE A 82 -5.96 16.43 -2.81
CA ILE A 82 -5.60 15.02 -2.92
C ILE A 82 -5.27 14.69 -4.38
N GLN A 83 -4.12 14.05 -4.59
CA GLN A 83 -3.63 13.67 -5.91
C GLN A 83 -3.79 12.18 -6.20
N GLN A 84 -3.94 11.35 -5.17
CA GLN A 84 -3.99 9.90 -5.28
C GLN A 84 -4.99 9.33 -4.29
N ALA A 85 -5.77 8.36 -4.78
CA ALA A 85 -6.61 7.52 -3.97
C ALA A 85 -6.54 6.09 -4.51
N GLU A 86 -6.52 5.11 -3.61
CA GLU A 86 -6.49 3.69 -3.97
C GLU A 86 -7.26 2.86 -2.95
N VAL A 87 -7.71 1.67 -3.34
CA VAL A 87 -8.32 0.70 -2.46
C VAL A 87 -7.59 -0.62 -2.59
N SER A 88 -7.32 -1.27 -1.47
CA SER A 88 -6.83 -2.65 -1.41
C SER A 88 -7.74 -3.50 -0.54
N PHE A 89 -7.75 -4.81 -0.79
CA PHE A 89 -8.61 -5.75 -0.08
C PHE A 89 -7.80 -6.80 0.65
N SER A 90 -8.28 -7.17 1.83
CA SER A 90 -7.78 -8.28 2.62
C SER A 90 -8.95 -9.04 3.26
N MET A 91 -8.66 -10.16 3.87
CA MET A 91 -9.57 -10.85 4.76
C MET A 91 -8.95 -10.90 6.16
N ASP A 92 -9.77 -10.97 7.20
CA ASP A 92 -9.27 -11.06 8.56
C ASP A 92 -8.33 -12.26 8.73
N GLY A 93 -7.10 -11.98 9.18
CA GLY A 93 -6.05 -12.97 9.38
C GLY A 93 -5.43 -13.56 8.10
N MET A 94 -5.71 -12.99 6.91
CA MET A 94 -5.16 -13.46 5.64
C MET A 94 -4.62 -12.32 4.79
N ASP A 95 -3.33 -12.37 4.47
CA ASP A 95 -2.75 -11.53 3.44
C ASP A 95 -3.12 -12.09 2.06
N MET A 96 -3.85 -11.32 1.28
CA MET A 96 -4.32 -11.68 -0.07
C MET A 96 -3.33 -11.27 -1.16
N GLY A 97 -2.09 -10.94 -0.80
CA GLY A 97 -1.06 -10.51 -1.71
C GLY A 97 -1.32 -9.11 -2.29
N PHE A 98 -0.67 -8.82 -3.41
CA PHE A 98 -0.70 -7.51 -4.02
C PHE A 98 -2.02 -7.29 -4.80
N ASN A 99 -2.96 -6.55 -4.21
CA ASN A 99 -4.25 -6.23 -4.82
C ASN A 99 -4.63 -4.77 -4.56
N ARG A 100 -3.97 -3.83 -5.23
CA ARG A 100 -4.22 -2.39 -5.13
C ARG A 100 -4.89 -1.87 -6.37
N PHE A 101 -5.96 -1.13 -6.19
CA PHE A 101 -6.77 -0.57 -7.27
C PHE A 101 -6.75 0.95 -7.16
N PRO A 102 -6.00 1.64 -8.02
CA PRO A 102 -6.00 3.10 -8.06
C PRO A 102 -7.34 3.61 -8.57
N LEU A 103 -7.88 4.62 -7.90
CA LEU A 103 -9.04 5.35 -8.36
C LEU A 103 -8.60 6.49 -9.28
N LYS A 104 -9.36 6.73 -10.34
CA LYS A 104 -9.13 7.80 -11.30
C LYS A 104 -10.12 8.92 -11.08
N ARG A 105 -9.62 10.15 -10.97
CA ARG A 105 -10.46 11.33 -10.85
C ARG A 105 -11.27 11.54 -12.13
N GLN A 106 -12.56 11.78 -11.97
CA GLN A 106 -13.53 12.03 -13.02
C GLN A 106 -13.71 13.54 -13.24
N ALA A 107 -14.38 13.91 -14.35
CA ALA A 107 -14.63 15.31 -14.69
C ALA A 107 -15.59 16.02 -13.71
N ASP A 108 -16.46 15.26 -13.03
CA ASP A 108 -17.40 15.74 -12.01
C ASP A 108 -16.75 15.88 -10.62
N GLY A 109 -15.47 15.55 -10.48
CA GLY A 109 -14.73 15.60 -9.24
C GLY A 109 -14.80 14.33 -8.38
N SER A 110 -15.62 13.36 -8.73
CA SER A 110 -15.63 12.02 -8.13
C SER A 110 -14.38 11.23 -8.53
N TRP A 111 -14.15 10.10 -7.87
CA TRP A 111 -13.09 9.18 -8.21
C TRP A 111 -13.68 7.79 -8.43
N LEU A 112 -13.18 7.08 -9.44
CA LEU A 112 -13.72 5.80 -9.88
C LEU A 112 -12.60 4.77 -10.09
N ALA A 113 -12.81 3.57 -9.54
CA ALA A 113 -12.13 2.36 -9.98
C ALA A 113 -13.20 1.40 -10.52
N ALA A 114 -13.18 1.14 -11.82
CA ALA A 114 -14.19 0.33 -12.48
C ALA A 114 -13.73 -1.11 -12.69
N GLN A 115 -14.68 -2.02 -12.76
CA GLN A 115 -14.49 -3.45 -13.09
C GLN A 115 -13.52 -4.18 -12.15
N ILE A 116 -13.59 -3.84 -10.87
CA ILE A 116 -12.80 -4.47 -9.83
C ILE A 116 -13.30 -5.90 -9.59
N ARG A 117 -12.36 -6.81 -9.38
CA ARG A 117 -12.65 -8.18 -8.97
C ARG A 117 -11.99 -8.44 -7.63
N LEU A 118 -12.78 -8.91 -6.67
CA LEU A 118 -12.22 -9.38 -5.40
C LEU A 118 -11.37 -10.63 -5.64
N PRO A 119 -10.25 -10.75 -4.94
CA PRO A 119 -9.50 -12.00 -4.91
C PRO A 119 -10.40 -13.10 -4.35
N VAL A 120 -10.46 -14.24 -5.03
CA VAL A 120 -11.27 -15.37 -4.60
C VAL A 120 -10.46 -16.22 -3.63
N CYS A 121 -10.96 -16.40 -2.42
CA CYS A 121 -10.40 -17.38 -1.49
C CYS A 121 -11.15 -18.73 -1.63
N THR A 122 -10.43 -19.84 -1.52
CA THR A 122 -11.01 -21.20 -1.53
C THR A 122 -11.77 -21.51 -0.25
N ASP A 123 -11.45 -20.82 0.84
CA ASP A 123 -12.24 -20.86 2.09
C ASP A 123 -13.48 -19.98 1.93
N ARG A 124 -14.64 -20.55 2.31
CA ARG A 124 -15.95 -19.88 2.27
C ARG A 124 -16.04 -18.76 3.32
N ARG A 125 -15.22 -17.73 3.18
CA ARG A 125 -15.27 -16.53 4.01
C ARG A 125 -15.83 -15.41 3.15
N ASP A 126 -16.90 -14.78 3.61
CA ASP A 126 -17.61 -13.74 2.88
C ASP A 126 -17.26 -12.33 3.39
N GLY A 127 -16.48 -12.24 4.49
CA GLY A 127 -16.05 -10.99 5.10
C GLY A 127 -14.73 -10.49 4.51
N TYR A 128 -14.74 -9.28 3.99
CA TYR A 128 -13.59 -8.57 3.47
C TYR A 128 -13.29 -7.31 4.29
N LEU A 129 -12.03 -6.94 4.30
CA LEU A 129 -11.57 -5.63 4.76
C LEU A 129 -11.11 -4.85 3.53
N ALA A 130 -11.57 -3.61 3.41
CA ALA A 130 -11.09 -2.68 2.40
C ALA A 130 -10.29 -1.57 3.06
N ASP A 131 -9.03 -1.43 2.67
CA ASP A 131 -8.17 -0.32 3.05
C ASP A 131 -8.28 0.76 1.98
N ILE A 132 -8.90 1.87 2.33
CA ILE A 132 -9.15 3.01 1.46
C ILE A 132 -8.10 4.05 1.77
N ARG A 133 -7.16 4.23 0.86
CA ARG A 133 -6.10 5.23 0.97
C ARG A 133 -6.50 6.50 0.24
N ILE A 134 -6.52 7.62 0.96
CA ILE A 134 -6.79 8.96 0.42
C ILE A 134 -5.61 9.86 0.79
N GLY A 135 -4.72 10.10 -0.16
CA GLY A 135 -3.44 10.78 0.12
C GLY A 135 -2.60 9.98 1.12
N ASN A 136 -2.37 10.55 2.31
CA ASN A 136 -1.57 9.94 3.39
C ASN A 136 -2.41 9.28 4.50
N GLN A 137 -3.73 9.26 4.35
CA GLN A 137 -4.64 8.64 5.32
C GLN A 137 -5.13 7.30 4.81
N VAL A 138 -5.31 6.33 5.72
CA VAL A 138 -5.88 5.03 5.42
C VAL A 138 -7.09 4.80 6.31
N PHE A 139 -8.22 4.52 5.68
CA PHE A 139 -9.46 4.14 6.35
C PHE A 139 -9.74 2.68 6.05
N GLN A 140 -10.03 1.89 7.09
CA GLN A 140 -10.38 0.49 6.92
C GLN A 140 -11.85 0.28 7.22
N VAL A 141 -12.57 -0.36 6.30
CA VAL A 141 -13.97 -0.74 6.44
C VAL A 141 -14.13 -2.23 6.23
N ALA A 142 -15.00 -2.85 7.02
CA ALA A 142 -15.39 -4.24 6.82
C ALA A 142 -16.66 -4.31 5.98
N PHE A 143 -16.74 -5.27 5.06
CA PHE A 143 -17.94 -5.49 4.25
C PHE A 143 -18.12 -6.97 3.88
N GLN A 144 -19.35 -7.31 3.49
CA GLN A 144 -19.69 -8.62 2.95
C GLN A 144 -19.76 -8.51 1.42
N ALA A 145 -19.16 -9.46 0.71
CA ALA A 145 -19.38 -9.58 -0.72
C ALA A 145 -20.69 -10.34 -0.96
N GLU A 146 -21.73 -9.63 -1.41
CA GLU A 146 -23.04 -10.19 -1.79
C GLU A 146 -23.06 -10.70 -3.24
#